data_3c51c6f084b717b567ee9da88c464a22
#
_entry.id   3c51c6f084b717b567ee9da88c464a22
#
_cell.length_a   1.000
_cell.length_b   1.000
_cell.length_c   1.000
_cell.angle_alpha   90.00
_cell.angle_beta   90.00
_cell.angle_gamma   90.00
#
_symmetry.space_group_name_H-M   'P 1'
#
loop_
_entity.id
_entity.type
_entity.pdbx_description
1 polymer ?
#
loop_
_entity_poly.entity_id
_entity_poly.type
_entity_poly.pdbx_seq_one_letter_code
_entity_poly.pdbx_strand_id
1 'polypeptide(L)'
;MPRFFLPRLSPPDMHISPSIFKAYDVRGIVPSTLNADVARALGRAFGMAARQAQQTTVAVGRDGRLSGPALSQALIAGLMDVGVSVIDIGQCTTPMLYFAASTLCASGIQVTGSHNPKDYNGFKMVLAGRAIYGAEIQALYQRIQAQDWQLQSGATLHEEDVLPAYRERILGDVKLKRPMKIVVDSGNGIAGATAPGIFRALGCEVI
;
A
#
# COMPACT_ATOMS: atom_id res chain seq x y z
N MET A 1 -19.02 19.26 -41.38
CA MET A 1 -19.28 19.59 -39.99
C MET A 1 -17.94 19.86 -39.31
N PRO A 2 -17.68 21.04 -38.75
CA PRO A 2 -16.41 21.32 -38.06
C PRO A 2 -16.36 20.57 -36.73
N ARG A 3 -15.28 19.83 -36.53
CA ARG A 3 -14.95 19.18 -35.23
C ARG A 3 -14.51 20.29 -34.27
N PHE A 4 -15.35 20.60 -33.28
CA PHE A 4 -14.94 21.43 -32.15
C PHE A 4 -13.89 20.66 -31.33
N PHE A 5 -12.65 21.07 -31.43
CA PHE A 5 -11.61 20.71 -30.49
C PHE A 5 -11.88 21.51 -29.20
N LEU A 6 -12.45 20.87 -28.20
CA LEU A 6 -12.44 21.43 -26.85
C LEU A 6 -10.98 21.46 -26.38
N PRO A 7 -10.47 22.59 -25.87
CA PRO A 7 -9.13 22.65 -25.30
C PRO A 7 -9.07 21.67 -24.12
N ARG A 8 -8.08 20.77 -24.13
CA ARG A 8 -7.73 20.01 -22.93
C ARG A 8 -7.35 21.05 -21.88
N LEU A 9 -8.19 21.23 -20.87
CA LEU A 9 -7.79 21.91 -19.66
C LEU A 9 -6.61 21.13 -19.11
N SER A 10 -5.43 21.73 -19.13
CA SER A 10 -4.26 21.19 -18.44
C SER A 10 -4.66 21.02 -16.97
N PRO A 11 -4.54 19.82 -16.41
CA PRO A 11 -4.78 19.67 -14.98
C PRO A 11 -3.83 20.61 -14.23
N PRO A 12 -4.23 21.15 -13.08
CA PRO A 12 -3.38 22.05 -12.30
C PRO A 12 -2.02 21.42 -12.10
N ASP A 13 -0.95 22.22 -12.25
CA ASP A 13 0.42 21.79 -12.05
C ASP A 13 0.54 21.14 -10.67
N MET A 14 0.55 19.81 -10.63
CA MET A 14 0.70 19.06 -9.39
C MET A 14 2.18 19.10 -8.99
N HIS A 15 2.53 20.07 -8.18
CA HIS A 15 3.90 20.16 -7.68
C HIS A 15 4.13 19.08 -6.62
N ILE A 16 4.75 17.97 -7.01
CA ILE A 16 5.14 16.89 -6.10
C ILE A 16 6.63 17.02 -5.79
N SER A 17 6.96 17.13 -4.50
CA SER A 17 8.35 17.20 -4.08
C SER A 17 9.09 15.90 -4.39
N PRO A 18 10.22 15.93 -5.11
CA PRO A 18 11.04 14.73 -5.34
C PRO A 18 11.57 14.13 -4.04
N SER A 19 11.65 14.94 -2.98
CA SER A 19 12.23 14.53 -1.70
C SER A 19 11.42 13.45 -0.97
N ILE A 20 10.15 13.22 -1.34
CA ILE A 20 9.34 12.15 -0.76
C ILE A 20 9.64 10.77 -1.36
N PHE A 21 10.25 10.70 -2.55
CA PHE A 21 10.64 9.45 -3.23
C PHE A 21 12.01 9.00 -2.73
N LYS A 22 12.01 8.16 -1.68
CA LYS A 22 13.23 7.69 -1.02
C LYS A 22 13.80 6.45 -1.73
N ALA A 23 14.89 5.91 -1.18
CA ALA A 23 15.56 4.73 -1.77
C ALA A 23 14.69 3.46 -1.74
N TYR A 24 13.79 3.32 -0.75
CA TYR A 24 13.03 2.08 -0.51
C TYR A 24 11.52 2.27 -0.37
N ASP A 25 11.05 3.51 -0.34
CA ASP A 25 9.63 3.84 -0.18
C ASP A 25 9.34 5.28 -0.62
N VAL A 26 8.06 5.63 -0.65
CA VAL A 26 7.62 7.03 -0.72
C VAL A 26 7.23 7.45 0.69
N ARG A 27 7.72 8.61 1.15
CA ARG A 27 7.47 9.08 2.51
C ARG A 27 7.43 10.59 2.59
N GLY A 28 6.38 11.13 3.21
CA GLY A 28 6.18 12.57 3.34
C GLY A 28 5.39 12.97 4.57
N ILE A 29 5.31 14.27 4.82
CA ILE A 29 4.52 14.88 5.87
C ILE A 29 3.11 15.17 5.33
N VAL A 30 2.09 14.74 6.07
CA VAL A 30 0.69 14.94 5.72
C VAL A 30 0.16 16.20 6.43
N PRO A 31 -0.51 17.11 5.72
CA PRO A 31 -0.83 17.08 4.29
C PRO A 31 0.20 17.79 3.38
N SER A 32 1.29 18.34 3.94
CA SER A 32 2.13 19.34 3.26
C SER A 32 2.89 18.81 2.05
N THR A 33 3.47 17.60 2.14
CA THR A 33 4.23 16.98 1.05
C THR A 33 3.60 15.67 0.56
N LEU A 34 2.69 15.09 1.35
CA LEU A 34 1.95 13.89 1.02
C LEU A 34 0.47 14.10 1.31
N ASN A 35 -0.37 14.04 0.29
CA ASN A 35 -1.82 14.25 0.38
C ASN A 35 -2.56 13.29 -0.56
N ALA A 36 -3.88 13.41 -0.63
CA ALA A 36 -4.74 12.55 -1.45
C ALA A 36 -4.40 12.63 -2.95
N ASP A 37 -4.05 13.82 -3.47
CA ASP A 37 -3.72 13.99 -4.89
C ASP A 37 -2.41 13.27 -5.23
N VAL A 38 -1.40 13.38 -4.37
CA VAL A 38 -0.13 12.65 -4.49
C VAL A 38 -0.36 11.13 -4.42
N ALA A 39 -1.21 10.67 -3.49
CA ALA A 39 -1.54 9.26 -3.36
C ALA A 39 -2.26 8.72 -4.61
N ARG A 40 -3.21 9.48 -5.17
CA ARG A 40 -3.91 9.11 -6.42
C ARG A 40 -2.96 9.06 -7.61
N ALA A 41 -2.08 10.06 -7.74
CA ALA A 41 -1.07 10.07 -8.80
C ALA A 41 -0.10 8.88 -8.68
N LEU A 42 0.32 8.54 -7.45
CA LEU A 42 1.14 7.36 -7.20
C LEU A 42 0.39 6.08 -7.58
N GLY A 43 -0.90 5.98 -7.25
CA GLY A 43 -1.75 4.85 -7.65
C GLY A 43 -1.79 4.66 -9.16
N ARG A 44 -1.96 5.76 -9.93
CA ARG A 44 -1.90 5.71 -11.40
C ARG A 44 -0.53 5.26 -11.91
N ALA A 45 0.54 5.87 -11.38
CA ALA A 45 1.90 5.54 -11.81
C ALA A 45 2.28 4.08 -11.50
N PHE A 46 1.97 3.60 -10.30
CA PHE A 46 2.18 2.21 -9.92
C PHE A 46 1.29 1.25 -10.71
N GLY A 47 0.03 1.60 -10.93
CA GLY A 47 -0.90 0.80 -11.74
C GLY A 47 -0.40 0.62 -13.17
N MET A 48 0.18 1.66 -13.79
CA MET A 48 0.82 1.53 -15.11
C MET A 48 2.04 0.61 -15.05
N ALA A 49 2.87 0.71 -14.01
CA ALA A 49 4.00 -0.21 -13.81
C ALA A 49 3.53 -1.66 -13.60
N ALA A 50 2.44 -1.86 -12.84
CA ALA A 50 1.82 -3.16 -12.63
C ALA A 50 1.35 -3.77 -13.96
N ARG A 51 0.63 -3.02 -14.78
CA ARG A 51 0.19 -3.47 -16.11
C ARG A 51 1.35 -3.82 -17.03
N GLN A 52 2.43 -3.03 -17.01
CA GLN A 52 3.66 -3.34 -17.77
C GLN A 52 4.30 -4.66 -17.31
N ALA A 53 4.18 -4.96 -16.01
CA ALA A 53 4.61 -6.24 -15.42
C ALA A 53 3.53 -7.34 -15.53
N GLN A 54 2.48 -7.15 -16.35
CA GLN A 54 1.36 -8.08 -16.54
C GLN A 54 0.57 -8.37 -15.25
N GLN A 55 0.58 -7.44 -14.31
CA GLN A 55 -0.20 -7.51 -13.08
C GLN A 55 -1.51 -6.72 -13.25
N THR A 56 -2.64 -7.37 -13.03
CA THR A 56 -3.97 -6.78 -13.19
C THR A 56 -4.65 -6.47 -11.87
N THR A 57 -4.08 -6.93 -10.77
CA THR A 57 -4.63 -6.78 -9.42
C THR A 57 -3.53 -6.41 -8.43
N VAL A 58 -3.84 -5.52 -7.49
CA VAL A 58 -2.90 -5.03 -6.46
C VAL A 58 -3.59 -5.07 -5.08
N ALA A 59 -2.94 -5.66 -4.09
CA ALA A 59 -3.40 -5.60 -2.71
C ALA A 59 -3.04 -4.23 -2.11
N VAL A 60 -3.97 -3.62 -1.39
CA VAL A 60 -3.74 -2.36 -0.66
C VAL A 60 -4.08 -2.55 0.81
N GLY A 61 -3.14 -2.21 1.68
CA GLY A 61 -3.34 -2.22 3.11
C GLY A 61 -2.88 -0.91 3.76
N ARG A 62 -3.28 -0.66 4.99
CA ARG A 62 -2.85 0.54 5.75
C ARG A 62 -2.55 0.22 7.20
N ASP A 63 -1.69 1.01 7.82
CA ASP A 63 -1.49 0.99 9.27
C ASP A 63 -2.59 1.78 10.02
N GLY A 64 -2.42 1.98 11.32
CA GLY A 64 -3.38 2.65 12.19
C GLY A 64 -3.32 4.19 12.16
N ARG A 65 -2.56 4.82 11.29
CA ARG A 65 -2.43 6.29 11.23
C ARG A 65 -3.73 6.94 10.77
N LEU A 66 -4.07 8.08 11.39
CA LEU A 66 -5.31 8.82 11.08
C LEU A 66 -5.39 9.29 9.62
N SER A 67 -4.26 9.54 8.97
CA SER A 67 -4.20 9.89 7.55
C SER A 67 -4.34 8.67 6.62
N GLY A 68 -4.23 7.45 7.14
CA GLY A 68 -4.27 6.20 6.38
C GLY A 68 -5.52 6.05 5.51
N PRO A 69 -6.75 6.19 6.04
CA PRO A 69 -7.97 6.01 5.25
C PRO A 69 -8.05 6.90 4.01
N ALA A 70 -7.80 8.20 4.14
CA ALA A 70 -7.87 9.13 3.02
C ALA A 70 -6.80 8.84 1.96
N LEU A 71 -5.58 8.50 2.37
CA LEU A 71 -4.48 8.18 1.46
C LEU A 71 -4.71 6.84 0.75
N SER A 72 -5.22 5.80 1.46
CA SER A 72 -5.52 4.51 0.84
C SER A 72 -6.66 4.61 -0.16
N GLN A 73 -7.74 5.33 0.15
CA GLN A 73 -8.84 5.57 -0.78
C GLN A 73 -8.36 6.27 -2.06
N ALA A 74 -7.55 7.32 -1.93
CA ALA A 74 -7.00 8.03 -3.08
C ALA A 74 -6.06 7.16 -3.92
N LEU A 75 -5.21 6.35 -3.28
CA LEU A 75 -4.34 5.39 -3.93
C LEU A 75 -5.15 4.35 -4.73
N ILE A 76 -6.16 3.76 -4.09
CA ILE A 76 -7.08 2.78 -4.71
C ILE A 76 -7.76 3.40 -5.93
N ALA A 77 -8.31 4.61 -5.80
CA ALA A 77 -8.90 5.31 -6.93
C ALA A 77 -7.91 5.50 -8.07
N GLY A 78 -6.65 5.84 -7.77
CA GLY A 78 -5.58 5.98 -8.77
C GLY A 78 -5.24 4.67 -9.50
N LEU A 79 -5.18 3.54 -8.79
CA LEU A 79 -5.00 2.21 -9.39
C LEU A 79 -6.15 1.87 -10.32
N MET A 80 -7.38 2.09 -9.87
CA MET A 80 -8.59 1.81 -10.66
C MET A 80 -8.74 2.74 -11.86
N ASP A 81 -8.30 4.01 -11.77
CA ASP A 81 -8.28 4.95 -12.90
C ASP A 81 -7.55 4.39 -14.13
N VAL A 82 -6.57 3.52 -13.92
CA VAL A 82 -5.76 2.92 -15.00
C VAL A 82 -6.06 1.44 -15.24
N GLY A 83 -7.23 0.97 -14.78
CA GLY A 83 -7.73 -0.37 -15.07
C GLY A 83 -7.12 -1.49 -14.23
N VAL A 84 -6.50 -1.17 -13.08
CA VAL A 84 -5.97 -2.16 -12.13
C VAL A 84 -6.99 -2.40 -11.03
N SER A 85 -7.41 -3.66 -10.86
CA SER A 85 -8.30 -4.08 -9.79
C SER A 85 -7.58 -4.07 -8.45
N VAL A 86 -8.33 -3.87 -7.37
CA VAL A 86 -7.76 -3.73 -6.03
C VAL A 86 -8.40 -4.74 -5.06
N ILE A 87 -7.55 -5.36 -4.25
CA ILE A 87 -7.95 -6.09 -3.04
C ILE A 87 -7.59 -5.19 -1.85
N ASP A 88 -8.59 -4.53 -1.26
CA ASP A 88 -8.40 -3.75 -0.03
C ASP A 88 -8.41 -4.70 1.17
N ILE A 89 -7.25 -4.90 1.79
CA ILE A 89 -7.11 -5.72 2.99
C ILE A 89 -7.26 -4.91 4.29
N GLY A 90 -7.70 -3.67 4.17
CA GLY A 90 -8.04 -2.83 5.29
C GLY A 90 -6.85 -2.44 6.17
N GLN A 91 -7.10 -2.39 7.47
CA GLN A 91 -6.10 -2.05 8.47
C GLN A 91 -5.29 -3.29 8.84
N CYS A 92 -3.99 -3.28 8.53
CA CYS A 92 -3.13 -4.44 8.68
C CYS A 92 -1.67 -4.07 8.96
N THR A 93 -0.88 -5.04 9.41
CA THR A 93 0.57 -4.89 9.51
C THR A 93 1.23 -5.05 8.14
N THR A 94 2.42 -4.47 7.96
CA THR A 94 3.18 -4.63 6.70
C THR A 94 3.45 -6.10 6.33
N PRO A 95 3.78 -7.03 7.27
CA PRO A 95 3.89 -8.45 6.93
C PRO A 95 2.58 -9.07 6.40
N MET A 96 1.41 -8.62 6.88
CA MET A 96 0.13 -9.09 6.36
C MET A 96 -0.08 -8.63 4.90
N LEU A 97 0.33 -7.41 4.55
CA LEU A 97 0.30 -6.99 3.15
C LEU A 97 1.24 -7.85 2.29
N TYR A 98 2.45 -8.12 2.75
CA TYR A 98 3.36 -8.97 1.99
C TYR A 98 2.83 -10.39 1.81
N PHE A 99 2.15 -10.92 2.84
CA PHE A 99 1.43 -12.18 2.74
C PHE A 99 0.31 -12.11 1.69
N ALA A 100 -0.55 -11.10 1.73
CA ALA A 100 -1.60 -10.89 0.74
C ALA A 100 -1.04 -10.77 -0.67
N ALA A 101 0.00 -9.95 -0.87
CA ALA A 101 0.66 -9.83 -2.17
C ALA A 101 1.20 -11.18 -2.66
N SER A 102 1.85 -11.96 -1.80
CA SER A 102 2.44 -13.24 -2.21
C SER A 102 1.41 -14.34 -2.48
N THR A 103 0.23 -14.28 -1.88
CA THR A 103 -0.78 -15.35 -1.97
C THR A 103 -1.92 -15.03 -2.91
N LEU A 104 -2.25 -13.75 -3.11
CA LEU A 104 -3.45 -13.35 -3.85
C LEU A 104 -3.18 -12.75 -5.22
N CYS A 105 -2.12 -11.92 -5.39
CA CYS A 105 -1.99 -11.12 -6.61
C CYS A 105 -0.55 -10.71 -7.00
N ALA A 106 0.46 -11.19 -6.33
CA ALA A 106 1.89 -10.88 -6.54
C ALA A 106 2.30 -9.39 -6.39
N SER A 107 1.36 -8.45 -6.20
CA SER A 107 1.67 -7.02 -6.10
C SER A 107 0.88 -6.38 -4.96
N GLY A 108 1.48 -5.41 -4.26
CA GLY A 108 0.81 -4.78 -3.14
C GLY A 108 1.43 -3.45 -2.70
N ILE A 109 0.61 -2.61 -2.05
CA ILE A 109 1.04 -1.33 -1.49
C ILE A 109 0.55 -1.21 -0.05
N GLN A 110 1.48 -1.01 0.87
CA GLN A 110 1.18 -0.69 2.27
C GLN A 110 1.26 0.81 2.50
N VAL A 111 0.16 1.40 2.92
CA VAL A 111 0.10 2.79 3.39
C VAL A 111 0.56 2.82 4.85
N THR A 112 1.74 3.37 5.10
CA THR A 112 2.35 3.36 6.44
C THR A 112 3.38 4.45 6.63
N GLY A 113 3.37 5.06 7.80
CA GLY A 113 4.46 5.92 8.26
C GLY A 113 5.56 5.17 9.00
N SER A 114 5.43 3.83 9.17
CA SER A 114 6.40 3.02 9.94
C SER A 114 6.64 3.62 11.34
N HIS A 115 7.90 3.84 11.73
CA HIS A 115 8.35 4.43 13.01
C HIS A 115 8.53 5.96 12.96
N ASN A 116 8.07 6.64 11.88
CA ASN A 116 8.17 8.09 11.78
C ASN A 116 7.15 8.79 12.70
N PRO A 117 7.36 10.10 12.99
CA PRO A 117 6.41 10.91 13.74
C PRO A 117 4.99 10.84 13.20
N LYS A 118 4.02 11.24 14.02
CA LYS A 118 2.58 11.06 13.73
C LYS A 118 2.09 11.78 12.47
N ASP A 119 2.75 12.83 12.06
CA ASP A 119 2.46 13.66 10.89
C ASP A 119 3.03 13.06 9.57
N TYR A 120 3.84 12.01 9.65
CA TYR A 120 4.34 11.30 8.48
C TYR A 120 3.39 10.19 8.04
N ASN A 121 3.39 9.93 6.72
CA ASN A 121 2.87 8.70 6.14
C ASN A 121 3.68 8.34 4.88
N GLY A 122 3.38 7.22 4.23
CA GLY A 122 4.12 6.80 3.05
C GLY A 122 3.59 5.52 2.43
N PHE A 123 4.33 5.00 1.46
CA PHE A 123 3.94 3.82 0.69
C PHE A 123 5.12 2.87 0.53
N LYS A 124 4.97 1.63 1.02
CA LYS A 124 5.87 0.51 0.72
C LYS A 124 5.24 -0.33 -0.37
N MET A 125 6.01 -0.74 -1.35
CA MET A 125 5.47 -1.31 -2.58
C MET A 125 6.16 -2.61 -2.95
N VAL A 126 5.35 -3.59 -3.34
CA VAL A 126 5.76 -4.87 -3.94
C VAL A 126 5.17 -4.93 -5.34
N LEU A 127 5.98 -5.25 -6.32
CA LEU A 127 5.57 -5.41 -7.71
C LEU A 127 6.03 -6.78 -8.22
N ALA A 128 5.10 -7.58 -8.74
CA ALA A 128 5.39 -8.90 -9.30
C ALA A 128 6.27 -9.77 -8.37
N GLY A 129 5.90 -9.85 -7.08
CA GLY A 129 6.54 -10.70 -6.08
C GLY A 129 7.80 -10.14 -5.42
N ARG A 130 8.24 -8.93 -5.75
CA ARG A 130 9.44 -8.32 -5.14
C ARG A 130 9.23 -6.88 -4.71
N ALA A 131 9.87 -6.45 -3.64
CA ALA A 131 9.88 -5.06 -3.23
C ALA A 131 10.58 -4.20 -4.29
N ILE A 132 10.01 -3.04 -4.63
CA ILE A 132 10.65 -2.07 -5.52
C ILE A 132 11.50 -1.09 -4.73
N TYR A 133 12.60 -0.63 -5.33
CA TYR A 133 13.55 0.29 -4.70
C TYR A 133 14.34 1.08 -5.75
N GLY A 134 15.07 2.09 -5.28
CA GLY A 134 16.03 2.86 -6.06
C GLY A 134 15.44 3.44 -7.34
N ALA A 135 15.95 3.01 -8.49
CA ALA A 135 15.56 3.52 -9.80
C ALA A 135 14.07 3.30 -10.13
N GLU A 136 13.47 2.23 -9.62
CA GLU A 136 12.05 1.95 -9.85
C GLU A 136 11.14 2.96 -9.13
N ILE A 137 11.51 3.37 -7.92
CA ILE A 137 10.80 4.43 -7.19
C ILE A 137 10.96 5.77 -7.92
N GLN A 138 12.16 6.06 -8.44
CA GLN A 138 12.38 7.27 -9.24
C GLN A 138 11.61 7.23 -10.57
N ALA A 139 11.46 6.08 -11.19
CA ALA A 139 10.63 5.93 -12.39
C ALA A 139 9.15 6.23 -12.13
N LEU A 140 8.62 5.88 -10.94
CA LEU A 140 7.26 6.30 -10.55
C LEU A 140 7.16 7.82 -10.44
N TYR A 141 8.14 8.49 -9.83
CA TYR A 141 8.18 9.95 -9.77
C TYR A 141 8.19 10.58 -11.16
N GLN A 142 9.05 10.11 -12.06
CA GLN A 142 9.13 10.62 -13.43
C GLN A 142 7.81 10.43 -14.18
N ARG A 143 7.16 9.27 -14.02
CA ARG A 143 5.85 9.00 -14.60
C ARG A 143 4.79 9.96 -14.09
N ILE A 144 4.82 10.28 -12.80
CA ILE A 144 3.90 11.25 -12.21
C ILE A 144 4.13 12.65 -12.79
N GLN A 145 5.38 13.09 -12.89
CA GLN A 145 5.72 14.39 -13.47
C GLN A 145 5.29 14.51 -14.93
N ALA A 146 5.48 13.45 -15.71
CA ALA A 146 5.07 13.39 -17.11
C ALA A 146 3.57 13.13 -17.29
N GLN A 147 2.81 12.82 -16.22
CA GLN A 147 1.43 12.34 -16.27
C GLN A 147 1.26 11.17 -17.27
N ASP A 148 2.27 10.28 -17.32
CA ASP A 148 2.34 9.16 -18.26
C ASP A 148 1.47 8.01 -17.80
N TRP A 149 0.16 8.13 -18.01
CA TRP A 149 -0.83 7.08 -17.79
C TRP A 149 -1.99 7.17 -18.78
N GLN A 150 -2.62 6.04 -18.99
CA GLN A 150 -3.82 5.92 -19.79
C GLN A 150 -4.99 5.50 -18.89
N LEU A 151 -6.03 6.31 -18.86
CA LEU A 151 -7.25 5.98 -18.11
C LEU A 151 -7.94 4.79 -18.76
N GLN A 152 -8.36 3.83 -17.95
CA GLN A 152 -9.06 2.63 -18.39
C GLN A 152 -10.12 2.24 -17.36
N SER A 153 -11.34 1.99 -17.82
CA SER A 153 -12.43 1.47 -16.99
C SER A 153 -12.36 -0.05 -16.84
N GLY A 154 -13.21 -0.60 -15.96
CA GLY A 154 -13.38 -2.04 -15.78
C GLY A 154 -12.64 -2.64 -14.58
N ALA A 155 -11.88 -1.84 -13.82
CA ALA A 155 -11.29 -2.27 -12.56
C ALA A 155 -12.36 -2.53 -11.49
N THR A 156 -12.13 -3.50 -10.63
CA THR A 156 -13.00 -3.85 -9.50
C THR A 156 -12.28 -3.62 -8.18
N LEU A 157 -13.06 -3.32 -7.14
CA LEU A 157 -12.60 -3.25 -5.75
C LEU A 157 -13.23 -4.41 -4.99
N HIS A 158 -12.41 -5.18 -4.31
CA HIS A 158 -12.80 -6.25 -3.40
C HIS A 158 -12.18 -6.01 -2.03
N GLU A 159 -12.95 -6.24 -0.96
CA GLU A 159 -12.44 -6.20 0.42
C GLU A 159 -12.16 -7.63 0.89
N GLU A 160 -11.00 -7.83 1.54
CA GLU A 160 -10.57 -9.15 2.00
C GLU A 160 -9.96 -9.08 3.41
N ASP A 161 -10.47 -9.89 4.34
CA ASP A 161 -9.83 -10.08 5.64
C ASP A 161 -8.78 -11.19 5.57
N VAL A 162 -7.52 -10.81 5.46
CA VAL A 162 -6.40 -11.77 5.36
C VAL A 162 -5.91 -12.29 6.72
N LEU A 163 -6.41 -11.75 7.84
CA LEU A 163 -5.91 -12.12 9.18
C LEU A 163 -6.11 -13.62 9.50
N PRO A 164 -7.24 -14.26 9.21
CA PRO A 164 -7.40 -15.69 9.46
C PRO A 164 -6.36 -16.54 8.72
N ALA A 165 -6.19 -16.34 7.42
CA ALA A 165 -5.24 -17.08 6.60
C ALA A 165 -3.78 -16.78 6.99
N TYR A 166 -3.46 -15.51 7.31
CA TYR A 166 -2.14 -15.11 7.81
C TYR A 166 -1.80 -15.81 9.15
N ARG A 167 -2.76 -15.86 10.07
CA ARG A 167 -2.62 -16.57 11.35
C ARG A 167 -2.40 -18.06 11.15
N GLU A 168 -3.20 -18.70 10.32
CA GLU A 168 -3.07 -20.12 9.98
C GLU A 168 -1.70 -20.43 9.42
N ARG A 169 -1.19 -19.61 8.49
CA ARG A 169 0.14 -19.75 7.92
C ARG A 169 1.23 -19.72 8.99
N ILE A 170 1.19 -18.77 9.90
CA ILE A 170 2.17 -18.66 10.99
C ILE A 170 2.09 -19.91 11.91
N LEU A 171 0.88 -20.31 12.31
CA LEU A 171 0.69 -21.48 13.18
C LEU A 171 1.11 -22.79 12.51
N GLY A 172 1.03 -22.87 11.21
CA GLY A 172 1.54 -23.99 10.42
C GLY A 172 3.07 -24.08 10.42
N ASP A 173 3.73 -22.96 10.23
CA ASP A 173 5.18 -22.89 10.06
C ASP A 173 5.96 -22.83 11.39
N VAL A 174 5.42 -22.13 12.39
CA VAL A 174 6.13 -21.87 13.65
C VAL A 174 5.78 -22.91 14.69
N LYS A 175 6.79 -23.59 15.22
CA LYS A 175 6.65 -24.53 16.35
C LYS A 175 7.57 -24.08 17.48
N LEU A 176 6.98 -23.71 18.60
CA LEU A 176 7.75 -23.33 19.78
C LEU A 176 8.35 -24.57 20.45
N LYS A 177 9.61 -24.48 20.87
CA LYS A 177 10.28 -25.56 21.60
C LYS A 177 9.62 -25.81 22.98
N ARG A 178 9.06 -24.77 23.59
CA ARG A 178 8.33 -24.82 24.88
C ARG A 178 7.37 -23.63 25.00
N PRO A 179 6.31 -23.72 25.80
CA PRO A 179 5.50 -22.57 26.20
C PRO A 179 6.34 -21.50 26.91
N MET A 180 6.00 -20.24 26.69
CA MET A 180 6.66 -19.10 27.30
C MET A 180 5.63 -18.13 27.87
N LYS A 181 6.02 -17.41 28.90
CA LYS A 181 5.31 -16.23 29.38
C LYS A 181 5.94 -15.01 28.73
N ILE A 182 5.15 -14.22 28.02
CA ILE A 182 5.63 -13.08 27.26
C ILE A 182 4.80 -11.84 27.56
N VAL A 183 5.45 -10.69 27.51
CA VAL A 183 4.80 -9.37 27.53
C VAL A 183 4.84 -8.82 26.12
N VAL A 184 3.70 -8.35 25.62
CA VAL A 184 3.60 -7.76 24.27
C VAL A 184 3.18 -6.30 24.42
N ASP A 185 4.11 -5.39 24.19
CA ASP A 185 3.84 -3.96 24.08
C ASP A 185 3.93 -3.53 22.60
N SER A 186 2.82 -3.20 22.01
CA SER A 186 2.73 -2.72 20.63
C SER A 186 2.61 -1.20 20.56
N GLY A 187 2.69 -0.50 21.66
CA GLY A 187 2.39 0.92 21.76
C GLY A 187 1.00 1.22 21.18
N ASN A 188 0.93 2.19 20.26
CA ASN A 188 -0.29 2.48 19.50
C ASN A 188 -0.31 1.80 18.12
N GLY A 189 0.57 0.83 17.88
CA GLY A 189 0.70 0.14 16.59
C GLY A 189 -0.38 -0.91 16.37
N ILE A 190 -0.70 -1.14 15.10
CA ILE A 190 -1.73 -2.11 14.67
C ILE A 190 -1.38 -3.57 15.07
N ALA A 191 -0.12 -3.87 15.36
CA ALA A 191 0.31 -5.20 15.80
C ALA A 191 -0.37 -5.64 17.11
N GLY A 192 -0.83 -4.69 17.95
CA GLY A 192 -1.61 -5.00 19.16
C GLY A 192 -2.91 -5.75 18.90
N ALA A 193 -3.52 -5.56 17.75
CA ALA A 193 -4.73 -6.30 17.35
C ALA A 193 -4.42 -7.74 16.87
N THR A 194 -3.19 -8.06 16.50
CA THR A 194 -2.84 -9.33 15.84
C THR A 194 -1.86 -10.18 16.63
N ALA A 195 -0.74 -9.63 17.09
CA ALA A 195 0.36 -10.37 17.69
C ALA A 195 -0.02 -11.15 18.97
N PRO A 196 -0.79 -10.56 19.95
CA PRO A 196 -1.16 -11.28 21.14
C PRO A 196 -1.96 -12.56 20.85
N GLY A 197 -2.88 -12.50 19.89
CA GLY A 197 -3.67 -13.65 19.47
C GLY A 197 -2.84 -14.77 18.83
N ILE A 198 -1.83 -14.42 18.06
CA ILE A 198 -0.91 -15.37 17.43
C ILE A 198 -0.07 -16.05 18.50
N PHE A 199 0.54 -15.30 19.43
CA PHE A 199 1.35 -15.88 20.48
C PHE A 199 0.57 -16.79 21.43
N ARG A 200 -0.67 -16.43 21.78
CA ARG A 200 -1.56 -17.31 22.56
C ARG A 200 -1.84 -18.62 21.81
N ALA A 201 -2.12 -18.54 20.51
CA ALA A 201 -2.35 -19.72 19.69
C ALA A 201 -1.12 -20.62 19.52
N LEU A 202 0.10 -20.06 19.65
CA LEU A 202 1.35 -20.80 19.71
C LEU A 202 1.62 -21.43 21.10
N GLY A 203 0.73 -21.24 22.09
CA GLY A 203 0.84 -21.82 23.43
C GLY A 203 1.53 -20.92 24.46
N CYS A 204 1.70 -19.62 24.18
CA CYS A 204 2.26 -18.69 25.14
C CYS A 204 1.21 -18.14 26.11
N GLU A 205 1.61 -17.88 27.36
CA GLU A 205 0.92 -16.95 28.25
C GLU A 205 1.27 -15.53 27.83
N VAL A 206 0.29 -14.72 27.48
CA VAL A 206 0.52 -13.35 26.95
C VAL A 206 -0.10 -12.32 27.90
N ILE A 207 0.75 -11.41 28.35
CA ILE A 207 0.40 -10.25 29.15
C ILE A 207 0.40 -9.00 28.25
#